data_45d5b329e55981fe4a274952aa171c81
#
_entry.id   45d5b329e55981fe4a274952aa171c81
#
_cell.length_a   1.000
_cell.length_b   1.000
_cell.length_c   1.000
_cell.angle_alpha   90.00
_cell.angle_beta   90.00
_cell.angle_gamma   90.00
#
_symmetry.space_group_name_H-M   'P 1'
#
loop_
_entity.id
_entity.type
_entity.pdbx_description
1 polymer ?
#
loop_
_entity_poly.entity_id
_entity_poly.type
_entity_poly.pdbx_seq_one_letter_code
_entity_poly.pdbx_strand_id
1 'polypeptide(L)'
;MLDIFKQDELYYKKLFYKVAVIFIIIGAINWLLIGSIQYNLVQSIFGNKGGRVVYIIVGLCALAIMFNRDTYLPFLGESVAPCGAFPDRVPPGATKEVLVHVSPGAKVIYWASEPTMDGLKQIVDWKKAYGDFENAGLATADMQGRAKLIIRPPQAYTVPGGKLEAHIHYRVCEPKGWMGRIQTKFIAHDGFIDFNLGMVMPMDYMSSGSYSTI
;
A
#
# COMPACT_ATOMS: atom_id res chain seq x y z
N MET A 1 27.30 4.61 -7.08
CA MET A 1 27.13 3.40 -7.94
C MET A 1 25.97 2.51 -7.46
N LEU A 2 25.78 2.28 -6.16
CA LEU A 2 24.63 1.49 -5.60
C LEU A 2 23.23 2.04 -5.94
N ASP A 3 23.09 3.32 -6.19
CA ASP A 3 21.81 3.99 -6.46
C ASP A 3 21.21 3.74 -7.84
N ILE A 4 22.06 3.45 -8.86
CA ILE A 4 21.62 3.15 -10.21
C ILE A 4 20.94 1.76 -10.24
N PHE A 5 21.52 0.78 -9.56
CA PHE A 5 20.97 -0.57 -9.48
C PHE A 5 19.59 -0.62 -8.81
N LYS A 6 19.32 0.23 -7.82
CA LYS A 6 18.02 0.28 -7.14
C LYS A 6 16.91 0.88 -8.03
N GLN A 7 17.24 1.80 -8.91
CA GLN A 7 16.32 2.32 -9.93
C GLN A 7 16.00 1.28 -10.99
N ASP A 8 17.00 0.52 -11.43
CA ASP A 8 16.84 -0.54 -12.41
C ASP A 8 15.97 -1.67 -11.85
N GLU A 9 16.14 -2.05 -10.57
CA GLU A 9 15.33 -3.08 -9.93
C GLU A 9 13.84 -2.70 -9.91
N LEU A 10 13.51 -1.47 -9.53
CA LEU A 10 12.13 -1.00 -9.52
C LEU A 10 11.52 -0.90 -10.92
N TYR A 11 12.31 -0.47 -11.91
CA TYR A 11 11.91 -0.45 -13.30
C TYR A 11 11.59 -1.85 -13.82
N TYR A 12 12.46 -2.83 -13.60
CA TYR A 12 12.24 -4.22 -14.02
C TYR A 12 11.07 -4.86 -13.31
N LYS A 13 10.86 -4.57 -12.03
CA LYS A 13 9.69 -5.04 -11.28
C LYS A 13 8.38 -4.51 -11.90
N LYS A 14 8.32 -3.23 -12.24
CA LYS A 14 7.16 -2.64 -12.90
C LYS A 14 6.96 -3.14 -14.32
N LEU A 15 8.04 -3.34 -15.05
CA LEU A 15 8.00 -3.93 -16.40
C LEU A 15 7.48 -5.36 -16.34
N PHE A 16 7.99 -6.18 -15.43
CA PHE A 16 7.53 -7.55 -15.23
C PHE A 16 6.04 -7.60 -14.90
N TYR A 17 5.59 -6.75 -13.96
CA TYR A 17 4.18 -6.66 -13.60
C TYR A 17 3.30 -6.30 -14.81
N LYS A 18 3.71 -5.29 -15.58
CA LYS A 18 3.02 -4.87 -16.80
C LYS A 18 2.90 -6.01 -17.81
N VAL A 19 4.01 -6.73 -18.05
CA VAL A 19 4.04 -7.87 -18.98
C VAL A 19 3.14 -8.99 -18.48
N ALA A 20 3.19 -9.33 -17.18
CA ALA A 20 2.34 -10.35 -16.58
C ALA A 20 0.85 -10.03 -16.74
N VAL A 21 0.45 -8.78 -16.49
CA VAL A 21 -0.95 -8.33 -16.68
C VAL A 21 -1.37 -8.47 -18.14
N ILE A 22 -0.52 -8.10 -19.11
CA ILE A 22 -0.83 -8.27 -20.54
C ILE A 22 -1.10 -9.74 -20.89
N PHE A 23 -0.28 -10.67 -20.43
CA PHE A 23 -0.49 -12.09 -20.66
C PHE A 23 -1.80 -12.59 -20.04
N ILE A 24 -2.13 -12.15 -18.85
CA ILE A 24 -3.41 -12.51 -18.18
C ILE A 24 -4.60 -11.98 -18.97
N ILE A 25 -4.54 -10.75 -19.47
CA ILE A 25 -5.60 -10.17 -20.30
C ILE A 25 -5.79 -10.98 -21.60
N ILE A 26 -4.68 -11.34 -22.27
CA ILE A 26 -4.74 -12.20 -23.46
C ILE A 26 -5.41 -13.55 -23.13
N GLY A 27 -5.03 -14.16 -22.02
CA GLY A 27 -5.65 -15.41 -21.55
C GLY A 27 -7.15 -15.25 -21.26
N ALA A 28 -7.55 -14.18 -20.59
CA ALA A 28 -8.95 -13.89 -20.28
C ALA A 28 -9.79 -13.67 -21.56
N ILE A 29 -9.26 -12.92 -22.53
CA ILE A 29 -9.92 -12.74 -23.84
C ILE A 29 -10.06 -14.08 -24.57
N ASN A 30 -9.03 -14.92 -24.56
CA ASN A 30 -9.09 -16.24 -25.16
C ASN A 30 -10.19 -17.11 -24.51
N TRP A 31 -10.33 -17.08 -23.19
CA TRP A 31 -11.39 -17.78 -22.46
C TRP A 31 -12.78 -17.23 -22.80
N LEU A 32 -12.91 -15.91 -22.96
CA LEU A 32 -14.15 -15.29 -23.43
C LEU A 32 -14.56 -15.83 -24.79
N LEU A 33 -13.62 -15.92 -25.75
CA LEU A 33 -13.88 -16.44 -27.10
C LEU A 33 -14.23 -17.93 -27.08
N ILE A 34 -13.56 -18.72 -26.25
CA ILE A 34 -13.88 -20.15 -26.08
C ILE A 34 -15.31 -20.29 -25.52
N GLY A 35 -15.66 -19.54 -24.49
CA GLY A 35 -16.97 -19.64 -23.82
C GLY A 35 -18.13 -19.10 -24.65
N SER A 36 -17.91 -18.08 -25.48
CA SER A 36 -18.98 -17.45 -26.28
C SER A 36 -19.20 -18.09 -27.64
N ILE A 37 -18.13 -18.39 -28.35
CA ILE A 37 -18.19 -18.87 -29.77
C ILE A 37 -17.37 -20.14 -30.00
N GLN A 38 -16.90 -20.79 -28.94
CA GLN A 38 -16.08 -22.02 -29.00
C GLN A 38 -14.81 -21.89 -29.85
N TYR A 39 -14.27 -20.67 -29.96
CA TYR A 39 -13.09 -20.38 -30.74
C TYR A 39 -11.85 -20.16 -29.83
N ASN A 40 -10.81 -20.97 -30.05
CA ASN A 40 -9.57 -20.86 -29.32
C ASN A 40 -8.53 -20.08 -30.14
N LEU A 41 -8.47 -18.76 -29.90
CA LEU A 41 -7.60 -17.84 -30.63
C LEU A 41 -6.10 -18.19 -30.43
N VAL A 42 -5.69 -18.50 -29.23
CA VAL A 42 -4.30 -18.84 -28.92
C VAL A 42 -3.87 -20.10 -29.67
N GLN A 43 -4.73 -21.13 -29.68
CA GLN A 43 -4.43 -22.36 -30.36
C GLN A 43 -4.46 -22.20 -31.89
N SER A 44 -5.32 -21.35 -32.42
CA SER A 44 -5.39 -21.05 -33.84
C SER A 44 -4.12 -20.34 -34.36
N ILE A 45 -3.49 -19.48 -33.54
CA ILE A 45 -2.28 -18.75 -33.91
C ILE A 45 -1.02 -19.61 -33.71
N PHE A 46 -0.91 -20.27 -32.57
CA PHE A 46 0.33 -20.95 -32.14
C PHE A 46 0.31 -22.47 -32.27
N GLY A 47 -0.82 -23.05 -32.73
CA GLY A 47 -1.05 -24.48 -32.78
C GLY A 47 -1.11 -25.13 -31.39
N ASN A 48 -1.30 -26.46 -31.36
CA ASN A 48 -1.49 -27.21 -30.10
C ASN A 48 -0.28 -27.14 -29.15
N LYS A 49 0.94 -27.23 -29.67
CA LYS A 49 2.15 -27.20 -28.85
C LYS A 49 2.45 -25.78 -28.34
N GLY A 50 2.38 -24.78 -29.22
CA GLY A 50 2.60 -23.38 -28.86
C GLY A 50 1.50 -22.84 -27.94
N GLY A 51 0.25 -23.20 -28.18
CA GLY A 51 -0.87 -22.84 -27.31
C GLY A 51 -0.67 -23.34 -25.87
N ARG A 52 -0.19 -24.56 -25.69
CA ARG A 52 0.13 -25.10 -24.36
C ARG A 52 1.19 -24.25 -23.62
N VAL A 53 2.24 -23.81 -24.34
CA VAL A 53 3.28 -22.94 -23.76
C VAL A 53 2.67 -21.61 -23.32
N VAL A 54 1.85 -20.98 -24.17
CA VAL A 54 1.16 -19.71 -23.82
C VAL A 54 0.29 -19.88 -22.58
N TYR A 55 -0.47 -20.98 -22.47
CA TYR A 55 -1.30 -21.23 -21.27
C TYR A 55 -0.49 -21.38 -19.99
N ILE A 56 0.66 -22.06 -20.07
CA ILE A 56 1.58 -22.19 -18.93
C ILE A 56 2.10 -20.80 -18.53
N ILE A 57 2.53 -19.98 -19.48
CA ILE A 57 3.01 -18.61 -19.22
C ILE A 57 1.91 -17.77 -18.56
N VAL A 58 0.69 -17.79 -19.09
CA VAL A 58 -0.47 -17.08 -18.53
C VAL A 58 -0.73 -17.51 -17.08
N GLY A 59 -0.72 -18.82 -16.82
CA GLY A 59 -0.89 -19.37 -15.48
C GLY A 59 0.21 -18.94 -14.50
N LEU A 60 1.46 -19.01 -14.93
CA LEU A 60 2.60 -18.54 -14.11
C LEU A 60 2.55 -17.04 -13.84
N CYS A 61 2.16 -16.22 -14.83
CA CYS A 61 1.95 -14.79 -14.64
C CYS A 61 0.85 -14.51 -13.61
N ALA A 62 -0.26 -15.25 -13.69
CA ALA A 62 -1.35 -15.12 -12.71
C ALA A 62 -0.89 -15.48 -11.30
N LEU A 63 -0.17 -16.60 -11.13
CA LEU A 63 0.39 -17.00 -9.84
C LEU A 63 1.39 -15.96 -9.30
N ALA A 64 2.23 -15.40 -10.15
CA ALA A 64 3.23 -14.42 -9.75
C ALA A 64 2.64 -13.12 -9.19
N ILE A 65 1.47 -12.67 -9.71
CA ILE A 65 0.83 -11.44 -9.25
C ILE A 65 -0.32 -11.66 -8.26
N MET A 66 -0.80 -12.91 -8.11
CA MET A 66 -1.95 -13.26 -7.27
C MET A 66 -1.76 -12.84 -5.80
N PHE A 67 -0.53 -12.96 -5.29
CA PHE A 67 -0.19 -12.61 -3.92
C PHE A 67 0.32 -11.18 -3.76
N ASN A 68 0.32 -10.39 -4.85
CA ASN A 68 0.73 -9.00 -4.78
C ASN A 68 -0.47 -8.13 -4.35
N ARG A 69 -0.35 -7.48 -3.20
CA ARG A 69 -1.36 -6.57 -2.67
C ARG A 69 -1.77 -5.47 -3.68
N ASP A 70 -0.84 -4.97 -4.48
CA ASP A 70 -1.12 -3.93 -5.47
C ASP A 70 -2.04 -4.40 -6.61
N THR A 71 -2.19 -5.70 -6.80
CA THR A 71 -3.15 -6.28 -7.74
C THR A 71 -4.60 -6.01 -7.31
N TYR A 72 -4.86 -6.07 -6.02
CA TYR A 72 -6.19 -5.92 -5.45
C TYR A 72 -6.48 -4.51 -4.95
N LEU A 73 -5.43 -3.81 -4.53
CA LEU A 73 -5.52 -2.49 -3.92
C LEU A 73 -4.51 -1.53 -4.58
N PRO A 74 -4.64 -1.26 -5.89
CA PRO A 74 -3.66 -0.45 -6.62
C PRO A 74 -3.56 0.99 -6.11
N PHE A 75 -4.63 1.53 -5.52
CA PHE A 75 -4.66 2.87 -4.95
C PHE A 75 -3.84 3.00 -3.65
N LEU A 76 -3.47 1.88 -3.01
CA LEU A 76 -2.60 1.84 -1.84
C LEU A 76 -1.12 1.60 -2.20
N GLY A 77 -0.85 1.38 -3.48
CA GLY A 77 0.46 1.02 -4.00
C GLY A 77 1.45 2.18 -4.06
N GLU A 78 2.61 1.88 -4.61
CA GLU A 78 3.68 2.85 -4.86
C GLU A 78 3.28 3.86 -5.93
N SER A 79 3.68 5.13 -5.75
CA SER A 79 3.41 6.20 -6.70
C SER A 79 4.58 7.17 -6.78
N VAL A 80 4.62 8.00 -7.81
CA VAL A 80 5.59 9.11 -7.92
C VAL A 80 4.98 10.33 -7.25
N ALA A 81 5.77 11.02 -6.41
CA ALA A 81 5.37 12.27 -5.79
C ALA A 81 6.55 13.24 -5.69
N PRO A 82 6.34 14.55 -5.88
CA PRO A 82 7.38 15.57 -5.75
C PRO A 82 7.64 15.91 -4.28
N CYS A 83 8.09 14.94 -3.49
CA CYS A 83 8.19 15.06 -2.03
C CYS A 83 9.09 16.19 -1.56
N GLY A 84 10.08 16.59 -2.36
CA GLY A 84 10.93 17.74 -2.07
C GLY A 84 10.18 19.08 -2.02
N ALA A 85 9.02 19.16 -2.66
CA ALA A 85 8.17 20.37 -2.67
C ALA A 85 7.32 20.52 -1.39
N PHE A 86 7.23 19.48 -0.55
CA PHE A 86 6.41 19.52 0.65
C PHE A 86 7.24 19.93 1.87
N PRO A 87 6.90 21.04 2.55
CA PRO A 87 7.56 21.43 3.79
C PRO A 87 7.16 20.49 4.93
N ASP A 88 8.05 20.33 5.91
CA ASP A 88 7.72 19.61 7.12
C ASP A 88 6.58 20.33 7.85
N ARG A 89 5.65 19.56 8.38
CA ARG A 89 4.45 20.07 9.05
C ARG A 89 4.10 19.19 10.25
N VAL A 90 3.81 19.85 11.35
CA VAL A 90 3.25 19.21 12.55
C VAL A 90 1.81 19.69 12.69
N PRO A 91 0.82 18.81 12.89
CA PRO A 91 -0.56 19.21 13.10
C PRO A 91 -0.72 20.08 14.37
N PRO A 92 -1.56 21.09 14.35
CA PRO A 92 -1.81 21.92 15.54
C PRO A 92 -2.31 21.07 16.72
N GLY A 93 -1.78 21.33 17.90
CA GLY A 93 -2.15 20.58 19.12
C GLY A 93 -1.62 19.15 19.19
N ALA A 94 -0.68 18.79 18.33
CA ALA A 94 -0.02 17.48 18.36
C ALA A 94 0.87 17.35 19.60
N THR A 95 0.73 16.25 20.34
CA THR A 95 1.46 15.98 21.59
C THR A 95 2.06 14.58 21.66
N LYS A 96 1.60 13.65 20.78
CA LYS A 96 2.08 12.27 20.76
C LYS A 96 3.17 12.09 19.71
N GLU A 97 4.35 11.65 20.14
CA GLU A 97 5.46 11.32 19.26
C GLU A 97 5.44 9.83 18.91
N VAL A 98 5.63 9.51 17.63
CA VAL A 98 5.79 8.16 17.10
C VAL A 98 7.06 8.13 16.27
N LEU A 99 8.00 7.27 16.63
CA LEU A 99 9.27 7.12 15.91
C LEU A 99 9.13 6.02 14.85
N VAL A 100 9.55 6.30 13.61
CA VAL A 100 9.69 5.32 12.55
C VAL A 100 11.11 5.36 11.97
N HIS A 101 11.59 4.21 11.47
CA HIS A 101 12.90 4.09 10.83
C HIS A 101 12.71 3.94 9.33
N VAL A 102 13.32 4.82 8.56
CA VAL A 102 13.22 4.92 7.11
C VAL A 102 14.58 5.27 6.51
N SER A 103 14.69 5.42 5.20
CA SER A 103 15.94 5.87 4.58
C SER A 103 16.33 7.28 5.08
N PRO A 104 17.62 7.55 5.35
CA PRO A 104 18.08 8.89 5.70
C PRO A 104 17.62 9.96 4.71
N GLY A 105 17.12 11.07 5.21
CA GLY A 105 16.60 12.17 4.40
C GLY A 105 15.24 11.90 3.70
N ALA A 106 14.64 10.72 3.87
CA ALA A 106 13.31 10.45 3.35
C ALA A 106 12.26 11.31 4.05
N LYS A 107 11.26 11.76 3.30
CA LYS A 107 10.11 12.44 3.87
C LYS A 107 9.02 11.44 4.20
N VAL A 108 8.39 11.61 5.35
CA VAL A 108 7.32 10.74 5.83
C VAL A 108 6.05 11.56 5.96
N ILE A 109 5.10 11.30 5.08
CA ILE A 109 3.73 11.84 5.19
C ILE A 109 2.97 10.91 6.12
N TYR A 110 2.30 11.47 7.13
CA TYR A 110 1.59 10.68 8.13
C TYR A 110 0.26 11.32 8.50
N TRP A 111 -0.68 10.48 8.94
CA TRP A 111 -1.99 10.92 9.41
C TRP A 111 -2.57 9.91 10.39
N ALA A 112 -3.45 10.39 11.24
CA ALA A 112 -4.15 9.58 12.24
C ALA A 112 -5.58 10.07 12.41
N SER A 113 -6.42 9.27 13.06
CA SER A 113 -7.77 9.69 13.41
C SER A 113 -7.78 10.90 14.34
N GLU A 114 -8.87 11.64 14.36
CA GLU A 114 -9.06 12.74 15.30
C GLU A 114 -9.16 12.23 16.75
N PRO A 115 -8.64 12.99 17.74
CA PRO A 115 -8.52 12.50 19.11
C PRO A 115 -9.84 12.40 19.88
N THR A 116 -10.80 13.25 19.61
CA THR A 116 -12.02 13.36 20.42
C THR A 116 -13.17 13.90 19.56
N MET A 117 -13.74 13.04 18.74
CA MET A 117 -15.05 13.34 18.15
C MET A 117 -16.10 12.46 18.83
N ASP A 118 -17.14 13.09 19.38
CA ASP A 118 -18.31 12.38 19.87
C ASP A 118 -18.87 11.48 18.77
N GLY A 119 -19.01 10.19 19.05
CA GLY A 119 -19.49 9.23 18.07
C GLY A 119 -18.43 8.46 17.28
N LEU A 120 -17.11 8.71 17.43
CA LEU A 120 -16.06 7.89 16.80
C LEU A 120 -16.17 6.42 17.16
N LYS A 121 -16.67 6.08 18.34
CA LYS A 121 -16.91 4.70 18.77
C LYS A 121 -18.01 3.99 17.97
N GLN A 122 -18.85 4.73 17.23
CA GLN A 122 -19.97 4.22 16.43
C GLN A 122 -19.79 4.48 14.94
N ILE A 123 -18.61 4.91 14.52
CA ILE A 123 -18.36 5.26 13.13
C ILE A 123 -18.23 4.02 12.28
N VAL A 124 -18.99 4.01 11.19
CA VAL A 124 -19.00 2.99 10.14
C VAL A 124 -18.23 3.46 8.91
N ASP A 125 -17.70 4.70 8.94
CA ASP A 125 -17.04 5.35 7.81
C ASP A 125 -15.70 5.97 8.23
N TRP A 126 -14.63 5.54 7.59
CA TRP A 126 -13.28 6.05 7.81
C TRP A 126 -13.16 7.57 7.59
N LYS A 127 -13.95 8.16 6.68
CA LYS A 127 -13.94 9.61 6.42
C LYS A 127 -14.26 10.40 7.66
N LYS A 128 -15.18 9.91 8.50
CA LYS A 128 -15.49 10.57 9.77
C LYS A 128 -14.35 10.48 10.78
N ALA A 129 -13.61 9.38 10.78
CA ALA A 129 -12.47 9.20 11.68
C ALA A 129 -11.33 10.17 11.40
N TYR A 130 -11.10 10.50 10.13
CA TYR A 130 -10.01 11.37 9.70
C TYR A 130 -10.47 12.81 9.42
N GLY A 131 -11.77 13.06 9.31
CA GLY A 131 -12.32 14.38 8.97
C GLY A 131 -11.63 14.98 7.75
N ASP A 132 -11.18 16.22 7.89
CA ASP A 132 -10.43 16.94 6.84
C ASP A 132 -8.92 16.70 6.91
N PHE A 133 -8.48 15.61 7.54
CA PHE A 133 -7.05 15.25 7.74
C PHE A 133 -6.26 16.34 8.48
N GLU A 134 -6.88 17.02 9.45
CA GLU A 134 -6.16 17.99 10.26
C GLU A 134 -5.12 17.36 11.18
N ASN A 135 -5.30 16.06 11.56
CA ASN A 135 -4.31 15.28 12.28
C ASN A 135 -3.30 14.62 11.33
N ALA A 136 -2.84 15.38 10.34
CA ALA A 136 -1.84 14.93 9.38
C ALA A 136 -0.62 15.85 9.38
N GLY A 137 0.54 15.26 9.16
CA GLY A 137 1.80 15.97 9.13
C GLY A 137 2.80 15.40 8.12
N LEU A 138 3.97 16.02 8.11
CA LEU A 138 5.11 15.61 7.32
C LEU A 138 6.38 15.80 8.14
N ALA A 139 7.23 14.80 8.18
CA ALA A 139 8.52 14.83 8.85
C ALA A 139 9.62 14.37 7.91
N THR A 140 10.81 14.95 8.04
CA THR A 140 12.01 14.48 7.34
C THR A 140 12.84 13.62 8.29
N ALA A 141 13.27 12.44 7.83
CA ALA A 141 14.14 11.55 8.60
C ALA A 141 15.53 12.16 8.76
N ASP A 142 16.11 11.95 9.93
CA ASP A 142 17.49 12.36 10.23
C ASP A 142 18.53 11.48 9.49
N MET A 143 19.81 11.80 9.68
CA MET A 143 20.92 11.05 9.09
C MET A 143 21.02 9.60 9.59
N GLN A 144 20.36 9.25 10.68
CA GLN A 144 20.24 7.90 11.22
C GLN A 144 18.97 7.18 10.71
N GLY A 145 18.20 7.83 9.83
CA GLY A 145 16.98 7.28 9.28
C GLY A 145 15.79 7.33 10.25
N ARG A 146 15.84 8.15 11.30
CA ARG A 146 14.77 8.28 12.28
C ARG A 146 13.86 9.44 11.89
N ALA A 147 12.58 9.18 11.69
CA ALA A 147 11.57 10.21 11.49
C ALA A 147 10.62 10.25 12.70
N LYS A 148 10.44 11.44 13.26
CA LYS A 148 9.56 11.71 14.38
C LYS A 148 8.21 12.19 13.84
N LEU A 149 7.19 11.36 13.99
CA LEU A 149 5.83 11.66 13.59
C LEU A 149 5.09 12.19 14.81
N ILE A 150 4.73 13.47 14.81
CA ILE A 150 4.09 14.12 15.94
C ILE A 150 2.62 14.35 15.59
N ILE A 151 1.71 13.71 16.32
CA ILE A 151 0.27 13.70 16.08
C ILE A 151 -0.53 14.12 17.31
N ARG A 152 -1.76 14.52 17.10
CA ARG A 152 -2.76 14.54 18.18
C ARG A 152 -3.07 13.09 18.56
N PRO A 153 -3.23 12.72 19.86
CA PRO A 153 -3.50 11.35 20.27
C PRO A 153 -4.70 10.77 19.52
N PRO A 154 -4.53 9.76 18.66
CA PRO A 154 -5.63 9.23 17.86
C PRO A 154 -6.57 8.39 18.71
N GLN A 155 -7.83 8.32 18.29
CA GLN A 155 -8.84 7.50 18.93
C GLN A 155 -9.08 6.22 18.14
N ALA A 156 -9.42 5.13 18.84
CA ALA A 156 -9.96 3.93 18.24
C ALA A 156 -11.34 4.20 17.64
N TYR A 157 -11.67 3.56 16.52
CA TYR A 157 -12.96 3.71 15.85
C TYR A 157 -13.45 2.40 15.25
N THR A 158 -14.72 2.34 14.84
CA THR A 158 -15.35 1.14 14.30
C THR A 158 -15.65 1.31 12.80
N VAL A 159 -15.36 0.28 12.03
CA VAL A 159 -15.70 0.16 10.60
C VAL A 159 -16.56 -1.09 10.38
N PRO A 160 -17.18 -1.29 9.20
CA PRO A 160 -18.00 -2.47 8.94
C PRO A 160 -17.31 -3.82 9.21
N GLY A 161 -15.97 -3.86 9.15
CA GLY A 161 -15.17 -5.06 9.44
C GLY A 161 -14.80 -5.27 10.90
N GLY A 162 -15.10 -4.33 11.80
CA GLY A 162 -14.76 -4.42 13.22
C GLY A 162 -14.20 -3.15 13.83
N LYS A 163 -13.75 -3.26 15.08
CA LYS A 163 -13.09 -2.18 15.80
C LYS A 163 -11.63 -2.06 15.38
N LEU A 164 -11.20 -0.85 15.07
CA LEU A 164 -9.81 -0.51 14.82
C LEU A 164 -9.24 0.22 16.03
N GLU A 165 -8.16 -0.32 16.58
CA GLU A 165 -7.42 0.34 17.66
C GLU A 165 -6.71 1.60 17.18
N ALA A 166 -6.33 2.48 18.12
CA ALA A 166 -5.63 3.72 17.81
C ALA A 166 -4.35 3.45 17.02
N HIS A 167 -4.21 4.08 15.86
CA HIS A 167 -3.09 3.86 14.95
C HIS A 167 -2.76 5.11 14.15
N ILE A 168 -1.58 5.10 13.56
CA ILE A 168 -1.09 6.09 12.62
C ILE A 168 -0.82 5.43 11.28
N HIS A 169 -1.27 6.05 10.22
CA HIS A 169 -0.87 5.71 8.87
C HIS A 169 0.29 6.59 8.43
N TYR A 170 1.18 6.03 7.64
CA TYR A 170 2.24 6.81 7.03
C TYR A 170 2.68 6.25 5.68
N ARG A 171 3.25 7.12 4.86
CA ARG A 171 3.91 6.78 3.61
C ARG A 171 5.29 7.39 3.60
N VAL A 172 6.27 6.62 3.16
CA VAL A 172 7.64 7.08 3.03
C VAL A 172 7.86 7.58 1.61
N CYS A 173 8.34 8.79 1.48
CA CYS A 173 8.76 9.36 0.23
C CYS A 173 10.28 9.40 0.16
N GLU A 174 10.82 8.51 -0.64
CA GLU A 174 12.26 8.42 -0.85
C GLU A 174 12.79 9.70 -1.53
N PRO A 175 14.05 10.10 -1.29
CA PRO A 175 14.62 11.32 -1.85
C PRO A 175 14.51 11.44 -3.37
N LYS A 176 14.34 10.33 -4.08
CA LYS A 176 14.15 10.27 -5.53
C LYS A 176 12.70 10.45 -6.01
N GLY A 177 11.77 10.76 -5.11
CA GLY A 177 10.37 11.01 -5.44
C GLY A 177 9.50 9.76 -5.55
N TRP A 178 9.96 8.60 -5.07
CA TRP A 178 9.12 7.42 -4.93
C TRP A 178 8.41 7.43 -3.59
N MET A 179 7.09 7.50 -3.65
CA MET A 179 6.25 7.36 -2.47
C MET A 179 5.84 5.91 -2.30
N GLY A 180 6.27 5.32 -1.20
CA GLY A 180 5.97 3.94 -0.81
C GLY A 180 4.50 3.71 -0.51
N ARG A 181 4.15 2.49 -0.17
CA ARG A 181 2.81 2.08 0.24
C ARG A 181 2.40 2.72 1.56
N ILE A 182 1.11 2.75 1.80
CA ILE A 182 0.58 3.09 3.11
C ILE A 182 1.00 2.00 4.09
N GLN A 183 1.63 2.42 5.16
CA GLN A 183 2.00 1.62 6.32
C GLN A 183 1.18 2.05 7.51
N THR A 184 0.94 1.12 8.44
CA THR A 184 0.16 1.37 9.64
C THR A 184 0.97 0.96 10.87
N LYS A 185 1.00 1.83 11.88
CA LYS A 185 1.60 1.54 13.17
C LYS A 185 0.55 1.74 14.25
N PHE A 186 0.28 0.69 15.02
CA PHE A 186 -0.66 0.75 16.13
C PHE A 186 -0.03 1.44 17.35
N ILE A 187 -0.83 2.21 18.05
CA ILE A 187 -0.43 2.93 19.25
C ILE A 187 -1.08 2.21 20.42
N ALA A 188 -0.31 1.37 21.11
CA ALA A 188 -0.77 0.73 22.34
C ALA A 188 -0.94 1.78 23.44
N HIS A 189 -1.87 1.54 24.39
CA HIS A 189 -2.15 2.44 25.51
C HIS A 189 -0.94 2.75 26.39
N ASP A 190 0.06 1.84 26.48
CA ASP A 190 1.26 2.00 27.33
C ASP A 190 2.57 1.48 26.73
N GLY A 191 2.66 1.24 25.43
CA GLY A 191 3.88 0.74 24.80
C GLY A 191 3.77 0.62 23.29
N PHE A 192 4.90 0.81 22.64
CA PHE A 192 4.99 0.60 21.18
C PHE A 192 5.04 -0.90 20.87
N ILE A 193 4.03 -1.43 20.24
CA ILE A 193 4.16 -2.70 19.55
C ILE A 193 4.50 -2.38 18.10
N ASP A 194 5.76 -2.59 17.74
CA ASP A 194 6.25 -2.47 16.37
C ASP A 194 5.82 -3.73 15.59
N PHE A 195 4.62 -3.72 15.03
CA PHE A 195 4.29 -4.66 13.97
C PHE A 195 4.80 -4.08 12.66
N ASN A 196 6.06 -4.32 12.36
CA ASN A 196 6.62 -4.17 11.02
C ASN A 196 6.02 -5.26 10.13
N LEU A 197 4.76 -5.11 9.75
CA LEU A 197 4.10 -5.95 8.76
C LEU A 197 4.62 -5.59 7.36
N GLY A 198 5.91 -5.82 7.15
CA GLY A 198 6.55 -5.67 5.84
C GLY A 198 6.05 -6.66 4.80
N MET A 199 5.21 -7.61 5.19
CA MET A 199 4.63 -8.61 4.31
C MET A 199 3.29 -9.09 4.87
N VAL A 200 2.25 -8.27 4.71
CA VAL A 200 0.88 -8.75 4.95
C VAL A 200 0.44 -9.52 3.73
N MET A 201 0.32 -10.83 3.85
CA MET A 201 -0.39 -11.65 2.87
C MET A 201 -1.84 -11.17 2.75
N PRO A 202 -2.49 -11.26 1.58
CA PRO A 202 -3.89 -10.87 1.42
C PRO A 202 -4.85 -11.52 2.43
N MET A 203 -4.51 -12.71 2.93
CA MET A 203 -5.27 -13.43 3.96
C MET A 203 -5.20 -12.78 5.33
N ASP A 204 -4.07 -12.21 5.72
CA ASP A 204 -3.94 -11.52 7.00
C ASP A 204 -4.74 -10.23 7.02
N TYR A 205 -4.93 -9.62 5.87
CA TYR A 205 -5.79 -8.44 5.70
C TYR A 205 -7.26 -8.76 5.98
N MET A 206 -7.73 -9.96 5.63
CA MET A 206 -9.09 -10.40 5.91
C MET A 206 -9.26 -10.99 7.32
N SER A 207 -8.22 -11.63 7.88
CA SER A 207 -8.28 -12.31 9.18
C SER A 207 -8.03 -11.39 10.37
N SER A 208 -7.23 -10.33 10.19
CA SER A 208 -6.87 -9.42 11.28
C SER A 208 -7.89 -8.30 11.52
N GLY A 209 -8.93 -8.19 10.70
CA GLY A 209 -9.89 -7.08 10.78
C GLY A 209 -9.26 -5.70 10.56
N SER A 210 -7.99 -5.65 10.12
CA SER A 210 -7.27 -4.40 9.90
C SER A 210 -7.61 -3.82 8.53
N TYR A 211 -8.83 -3.34 8.37
CA TYR A 211 -9.20 -2.42 7.28
C TYR A 211 -8.53 -1.05 7.42
N SER A 212 -7.41 -1.00 8.12
CA SER A 212 -6.65 0.23 8.40
C SER A 212 -5.92 0.78 7.18
N THR A 213 -6.24 0.31 5.99
CA THR A 213 -5.58 0.71 4.76
C THR A 213 -6.51 1.34 3.75
N ILE A 214 -7.60 1.91 4.21
CA ILE A 214 -8.40 2.79 3.36
C ILE A 214 -8.08 4.22 3.69
#